data_72686f556834bb231dd8c1829c139b0c
#
_entry.id   72686f556834bb231dd8c1829c139b0c
#
_cell.length_a   1.000
_cell.length_b   1.000
_cell.length_c   1.000
_cell.angle_alpha   90.00
_cell.angle_beta   90.00
_cell.angle_gamma   90.00
#
_symmetry.space_group_name_H-M   'P 1'
#
loop_
_entity.id
_entity.type
_entity.pdbx_description
1 polymer ?
#
loop_
_entity_poly.entity_id
_entity_poly.type
_entity_poly.pdbx_seq_one_letter_code
_entity_poly.pdbx_strand_id
1 'polypeptide(L)'
;GMTATMPVVATARWLDIDEEKMLRAVTLSNLIAIRIKAKFGRLSNLCGATVAATGAACGIAYLLGGGYHEVCCTIQNMVGNVTGMVCDGAKADCALKISTCVNAACQAAAMGTRGVRVQSTDGIVEENVERTLDNFAILSTHGTSDSVILDLMLNKDHTPDAQ
;
A
#
# COMPACT_ATOMS: atom_id res chain seq x y z
N GLY A 1 9.99 -5.53 2.79
CA GLY A 1 11.02 -4.71 3.43
C GLY A 1 11.46 -3.54 2.56
N MET A 2 12.05 -3.77 1.37
CA MET A 2 12.62 -2.70 0.52
C MET A 2 11.61 -1.60 0.18
N THR A 3 10.43 -1.96 -0.30
CA THR A 3 9.38 -0.99 -0.68
C THR A 3 8.87 -0.16 0.50
N ALA A 4 8.84 -0.72 1.71
CA ALA A 4 8.46 0.02 2.90
C ALA A 4 9.58 0.92 3.44
N THR A 5 10.85 0.59 3.18
CA THR A 5 12.01 1.26 3.81
C THR A 5 12.65 2.29 2.87
N MET A 6 12.96 1.91 1.63
CA MET A 6 13.78 2.75 0.74
C MET A 6 13.16 4.11 0.40
N PRO A 7 11.85 4.23 0.10
CA PRO A 7 11.25 5.53 -0.17
C PRO A 7 11.32 6.48 1.04
N VAL A 8 11.18 5.95 2.25
CA VAL A 8 11.28 6.74 3.50
C VAL A 8 12.70 7.23 3.70
N VAL A 9 13.70 6.34 3.54
CA VAL A 9 15.12 6.71 3.66
C VAL A 9 15.51 7.75 2.60
N ALA A 10 15.09 7.55 1.35
CA ALA A 10 15.36 8.50 0.27
C ALA A 10 14.76 9.88 0.56
N THR A 11 13.52 9.92 1.03
CA THR A 11 12.85 11.17 1.42
C THR A 11 13.54 11.85 2.60
N ALA A 12 13.93 11.08 3.63
CA ALA A 12 14.65 11.62 4.79
C ALA A 12 15.99 12.25 4.38
N ARG A 13 16.73 11.58 3.50
CA ARG A 13 18.00 12.09 2.97
C ARG A 13 17.81 13.36 2.12
N TRP A 14 16.79 13.38 1.29
CA TRP A 14 16.48 14.55 0.47
C TRP A 14 16.06 15.77 1.30
N LEU A 15 15.36 15.54 2.42
CA LEU A 15 14.91 16.58 3.35
C LEU A 15 15.97 16.97 4.40
N ASP A 16 17.17 16.36 4.38
CA ASP A 16 18.22 16.52 5.37
C ASP A 16 17.74 16.28 6.82
N ILE A 17 16.93 15.24 6.99
CA ILE A 17 16.39 14.81 8.28
C ILE A 17 17.47 14.04 9.07
N ASP A 18 17.54 14.31 10.36
CA ASP A 18 18.42 13.59 11.29
C ASP A 18 18.13 12.08 11.33
N GLU A 19 19.15 11.32 11.74
CA GLU A 19 19.09 9.86 11.71
C GLU A 19 18.03 9.31 12.67
N GLU A 20 17.82 9.92 13.82
CA GLU A 20 16.83 9.45 14.80
C GLU A 20 15.41 9.57 14.23
N LYS A 21 15.07 10.71 13.65
CA LYS A 21 13.75 10.93 13.04
C LYS A 21 13.57 10.03 11.82
N MET A 22 14.61 9.81 11.02
CA MET A 22 14.59 8.86 9.91
C MET A 22 14.29 7.43 10.38
N LEU A 23 14.98 6.95 11.44
CA LEU A 23 14.75 5.62 11.99
C LEU A 23 13.32 5.46 12.55
N ARG A 24 12.79 6.48 13.22
CA ARG A 24 11.39 6.51 13.66
C ARG A 24 10.41 6.39 12.50
N ALA A 25 10.65 7.12 11.41
CA ALA A 25 9.83 7.07 10.21
C ALA A 25 9.86 5.69 9.54
N VAL A 26 11.04 5.08 9.42
CA VAL A 26 11.22 3.72 8.89
C VAL A 26 10.51 2.69 9.79
N THR A 27 10.62 2.85 11.10
CA THR A 27 9.93 1.99 12.07
C THR A 27 8.42 2.09 11.91
N LEU A 28 7.86 3.31 11.86
CA LEU A 28 6.43 3.54 11.63
C LEU A 28 5.99 2.88 10.32
N SER A 29 6.72 3.09 9.23
CA SER A 29 6.43 2.48 7.93
C SER A 29 6.32 0.97 8.01
N ASN A 30 7.30 0.31 8.63
CA ASN A 30 7.29 -1.14 8.74
C ASN A 30 6.19 -1.65 9.68
N LEU A 31 5.91 -0.97 10.79
CA LEU A 31 4.82 -1.34 11.70
C LEU A 31 3.45 -1.24 11.04
N ILE A 32 3.18 -0.19 10.25
CA ILE A 32 1.94 -0.06 9.48
C ILE A 32 1.84 -1.18 8.44
N ALA A 33 2.91 -1.45 7.70
CA ALA A 33 2.91 -2.55 6.72
C ALA A 33 2.65 -3.92 7.39
N ILE A 34 3.24 -4.18 8.55
CA ILE A 34 3.00 -5.39 9.35
C ILE A 34 1.55 -5.44 9.83
N ARG A 35 1.00 -4.32 10.35
CA ARG A 35 -0.39 -4.21 10.78
C ARG A 35 -1.37 -4.59 9.68
N ILE A 36 -1.19 -4.02 8.49
CA ILE A 36 -2.04 -4.33 7.33
C ILE A 36 -1.86 -5.78 6.91
N LYS A 37 -0.62 -6.26 6.80
CA LYS A 37 -0.34 -7.64 6.40
C LYS A 37 -0.90 -8.67 7.38
N ALA A 38 -0.93 -8.38 8.66
CA ALA A 38 -1.54 -9.23 9.67
C ALA A 38 -3.05 -9.43 9.44
N LYS A 39 -3.75 -8.40 8.93
CA LYS A 39 -5.16 -8.50 8.54
C LYS A 39 -5.37 -9.30 7.23
N PHE A 40 -4.41 -9.24 6.30
CA PHE A 40 -4.47 -9.92 4.99
C PHE A 40 -4.20 -11.43 5.06
N GLY A 41 -3.56 -11.90 6.13
CA GLY A 41 -3.09 -13.28 6.23
C GLY A 41 -1.86 -13.57 5.34
N ARG A 42 -1.56 -14.85 5.12
CA ARG A 42 -0.35 -15.28 4.40
C ARG A 42 -0.43 -15.02 2.90
N LEU A 43 -1.54 -15.40 2.30
CA LEU A 43 -1.82 -15.24 0.87
C LEU A 43 -2.93 -14.22 0.67
N SER A 44 -2.84 -13.48 -0.41
CA SER A 44 -3.78 -12.43 -0.77
C SER A 44 -3.77 -12.28 -2.28
N ASN A 45 -4.94 -12.07 -2.87
CA ASN A 45 -5.06 -11.68 -4.29
C ASN A 45 -4.57 -10.25 -4.56
N LEU A 46 -4.46 -9.42 -3.52
CA LEU A 46 -3.95 -8.05 -3.67
C LEU A 46 -2.41 -8.02 -3.60
N CYS A 47 -1.84 -7.10 -4.36
CA CYS A 47 -0.39 -6.97 -4.49
C CYS A 47 0.26 -6.51 -3.17
N GLY A 48 1.28 -7.22 -2.70
CA GLY A 48 2.04 -6.83 -1.50
C GLY A 48 2.75 -5.47 -1.62
N ALA A 49 2.94 -4.96 -2.83
CA ALA A 49 3.49 -3.62 -3.05
C ALA A 49 2.57 -2.53 -2.48
N THR A 50 1.25 -2.70 -2.57
CA THR A 50 0.27 -1.74 -2.03
C THR A 50 0.39 -1.62 -0.52
N VAL A 51 0.50 -2.76 0.19
CA VAL A 51 0.68 -2.82 1.64
C VAL A 51 1.99 -2.14 2.08
N ALA A 52 3.09 -2.50 1.42
CA ALA A 52 4.41 -1.96 1.74
C ALA A 52 4.50 -0.46 1.46
N ALA A 53 3.92 0.00 0.35
CA ALA A 53 3.89 1.42 -0.02
C ALA A 53 2.95 2.24 0.88
N THR A 54 1.85 1.65 1.40
CA THR A 54 1.02 2.31 2.41
C THR A 54 1.83 2.58 3.68
N GLY A 55 2.66 1.62 4.11
CA GLY A 55 3.62 1.85 5.18
C GLY A 55 4.57 3.01 4.85
N ALA A 56 5.19 2.98 3.66
CA ALA A 56 6.11 4.03 3.21
C ALA A 56 5.43 5.42 3.19
N ALA A 57 4.18 5.50 2.73
CA ALA A 57 3.41 6.74 2.75
C ALA A 57 3.29 7.32 4.16
N CYS A 58 3.01 6.48 5.16
CA CYS A 58 2.93 6.89 6.57
C CYS A 58 4.28 7.38 7.10
N GLY A 59 5.37 6.68 6.76
CA GLY A 59 6.72 7.13 7.10
C GLY A 59 7.06 8.48 6.49
N ILE A 60 6.72 8.69 5.21
CA ILE A 60 6.92 9.95 4.52
C ILE A 60 6.06 11.06 5.15
N ALA A 61 4.78 10.79 5.45
CA ALA A 61 3.91 11.76 6.13
C ALA A 61 4.49 12.20 7.48
N TYR A 62 5.05 11.26 8.24
CA TYR A 62 5.73 11.58 9.51
C TYR A 62 6.97 12.44 9.30
N LEU A 63 7.80 12.18 8.29
CA LEU A 63 8.96 13.03 7.95
C LEU A 63 8.54 14.45 7.62
N LEU A 64 7.41 14.62 6.93
CA LEU A 64 6.82 15.91 6.57
C LEU A 64 6.13 16.62 7.75
N GLY A 65 6.18 16.07 8.96
CA GLY A 65 5.63 16.67 10.18
C GLY A 65 4.21 16.22 10.53
N GLY A 66 3.66 15.23 9.81
CA GLY A 66 2.33 14.69 10.09
C GLY A 66 2.31 13.94 11.43
N GLY A 67 1.21 14.13 12.18
CA GLY A 67 0.88 13.38 13.38
C GLY A 67 -0.06 12.22 13.09
N TYR A 68 -0.75 11.73 14.12
CA TYR A 68 -1.65 10.58 14.02
C TYR A 68 -2.78 10.80 13.01
N HIS A 69 -3.41 11.97 13.03
CA HIS A 69 -4.52 12.29 12.12
C HIS A 69 -4.07 12.27 10.66
N GLU A 70 -2.93 12.87 10.34
CA GLU A 70 -2.36 12.95 9.00
C GLU A 70 -1.93 11.55 8.49
N VAL A 71 -1.43 10.70 9.38
CA VAL A 71 -1.14 9.29 9.06
C VAL A 71 -2.42 8.54 8.73
N CYS A 72 -3.52 8.74 9.47
CA CYS A 72 -4.82 8.15 9.15
C CYS A 72 -5.33 8.60 7.77
N CYS A 73 -5.28 9.91 7.48
CA CYS A 73 -5.63 10.46 6.16
C CYS A 73 -4.77 9.83 5.05
N THR A 74 -3.48 9.67 5.29
CA THR A 74 -2.54 9.06 4.35
C THR A 74 -2.90 7.60 4.04
N ILE A 75 -3.25 6.81 5.06
CA ILE A 75 -3.72 5.42 4.87
C ILE A 75 -4.99 5.39 4.02
N GLN A 76 -5.97 6.24 4.33
CA GLN A 76 -7.23 6.32 3.58
C GLN A 76 -7.00 6.72 2.12
N ASN A 77 -6.09 7.66 1.86
CA ASN A 77 -5.69 8.03 0.50
C ASN A 77 -5.05 6.87 -0.25
N MET A 78 -4.16 6.11 0.39
CA MET A 78 -3.53 4.94 -0.23
C MET A 78 -4.56 3.86 -0.55
N VAL A 79 -5.44 3.52 0.40
CA VAL A 79 -6.48 2.51 0.17
C VAL A 79 -7.44 2.95 -0.93
N GLY A 80 -7.88 4.20 -0.94
CA GLY A 80 -8.76 4.71 -1.99
C GLY A 80 -8.13 4.72 -3.39
N ASN A 81 -6.79 4.78 -3.48
CA ASN A 81 -6.06 4.89 -4.76
C ASN A 81 -5.62 3.54 -5.31
N VAL A 82 -4.97 2.68 -4.49
CA VAL A 82 -4.24 1.50 -5.04
C VAL A 82 -4.85 0.14 -4.65
N THR A 83 -6.03 0.10 -4.07
CA THR A 83 -6.68 -1.15 -3.63
C THR A 83 -6.87 -2.16 -4.76
N GLY A 84 -7.15 -1.72 -5.97
CA GLY A 84 -7.42 -2.60 -7.13
C GLY A 84 -6.20 -3.28 -7.74
N MET A 85 -5.00 -3.12 -7.18
CA MET A 85 -3.79 -3.76 -7.73
C MET A 85 -3.72 -5.22 -7.34
N VAL A 86 -3.98 -6.10 -8.28
CA VAL A 86 -3.98 -7.56 -8.11
C VAL A 86 -2.56 -8.12 -8.21
N CYS A 87 -2.29 -9.19 -7.46
CA CYS A 87 -1.07 -9.95 -7.55
C CYS A 87 -1.22 -11.08 -8.58
N ASP A 88 -0.42 -11.04 -9.63
CA ASP A 88 -0.37 -12.03 -10.71
C ASP A 88 0.96 -12.83 -10.71
N GLY A 89 1.56 -13.00 -9.54
CA GLY A 89 2.82 -13.71 -9.33
C GLY A 89 4.04 -12.80 -9.26
N ALA A 90 5.13 -13.33 -8.71
CA ALA A 90 6.39 -12.60 -8.55
C ALA A 90 7.20 -12.66 -9.85
N LYS A 91 7.48 -11.50 -10.45
CA LYS A 91 8.19 -11.37 -11.72
C LYS A 91 8.85 -10.01 -11.89
N ALA A 92 9.65 -9.83 -12.94
CA ALA A 92 10.45 -8.62 -13.15
C ALA A 92 9.61 -7.34 -13.25
N ASP A 93 8.42 -7.41 -13.84
CA ASP A 93 7.51 -6.27 -13.97
C ASP A 93 6.87 -5.82 -12.64
N CYS A 94 7.04 -6.58 -11.54
CA CYS A 94 6.71 -6.09 -10.20
C CYS A 94 7.46 -4.79 -9.86
N ALA A 95 8.60 -4.53 -10.50
CA ALA A 95 9.28 -3.24 -10.37
C ALA A 95 8.39 -2.06 -10.79
N LEU A 96 7.59 -2.20 -11.84
CA LEU A 96 6.63 -1.19 -12.29
C LEU A 96 5.50 -1.00 -11.27
N LYS A 97 4.98 -2.09 -10.69
CA LYS A 97 3.97 -2.02 -9.62
C LYS A 97 4.50 -1.30 -8.39
N ILE A 98 5.75 -1.57 -8.01
CA ILE A 98 6.44 -0.89 -6.90
C ILE A 98 6.58 0.61 -7.21
N SER A 99 7.04 0.97 -8.42
CA SER A 99 7.17 2.36 -8.85
C SER A 99 5.83 3.11 -8.76
N THR A 100 4.75 2.52 -9.28
CA THR A 100 3.40 3.07 -9.20
C THR A 100 2.95 3.27 -7.75
N CYS A 101 3.15 2.26 -6.90
CA CYS A 101 2.75 2.34 -5.49
C CYS A 101 3.58 3.37 -4.71
N VAL A 102 4.87 3.53 -5.00
CA VAL A 102 5.73 4.54 -4.35
C VAL A 102 5.33 5.94 -4.78
N ASN A 103 4.98 6.15 -6.06
CA ASN A 103 4.44 7.43 -6.52
C ASN A 103 3.13 7.76 -5.80
N ALA A 104 2.20 6.80 -5.70
CA ALA A 104 0.97 6.96 -4.94
C ALA A 104 1.24 7.27 -3.45
N ALA A 105 2.28 6.65 -2.86
CA ALA A 105 2.67 6.91 -1.48
C ALA A 105 3.12 8.36 -1.25
N CYS A 106 3.92 8.91 -2.16
CA CYS A 106 4.33 10.31 -2.09
C CYS A 106 3.14 11.27 -2.21
N GLN A 107 2.21 10.99 -3.13
CA GLN A 107 0.98 11.77 -3.29
C GLN A 107 0.10 11.68 -2.04
N ALA A 108 -0.14 10.48 -1.52
CA ALA A 108 -0.97 10.25 -0.35
C ALA A 108 -0.41 10.95 0.89
N ALA A 109 0.91 10.91 1.10
CA ALA A 109 1.58 11.62 2.18
C ALA A 109 1.45 13.14 2.04
N ALA A 110 1.68 13.68 0.85
CA ALA A 110 1.56 15.11 0.59
C ALA A 110 0.12 15.63 0.77
N MET A 111 -0.90 14.84 0.43
CA MET A 111 -2.30 15.15 0.68
C MET A 111 -2.64 15.01 2.17
N GLY A 112 -2.28 13.87 2.77
CA GLY A 112 -2.59 13.54 4.16
C GLY A 112 -2.03 14.58 5.14
N THR A 113 -0.80 15.06 4.93
CA THR A 113 -0.18 16.11 5.77
C THR A 113 -0.86 17.46 5.67
N ARG A 114 -1.74 17.66 4.68
CA ARG A 114 -2.60 18.84 4.54
C ARG A 114 -4.04 18.60 5.03
N GLY A 115 -4.30 17.43 5.66
CA GLY A 115 -5.63 17.03 6.09
C GLY A 115 -6.57 16.66 4.94
N VAL A 116 -6.03 16.48 3.72
CA VAL A 116 -6.83 16.07 2.55
C VAL A 116 -6.88 14.56 2.48
N ARG A 117 -8.08 14.00 2.42
CA ARG A 117 -8.30 12.54 2.35
C ARG A 117 -9.46 12.18 1.43
N VAL A 118 -9.46 10.95 0.97
CA VAL A 118 -10.63 10.33 0.33
C VAL A 118 -11.78 10.28 1.33
N GLN A 119 -12.97 10.64 0.89
CA GLN A 119 -14.14 10.72 1.76
C GLN A 119 -14.68 9.33 2.10
N SER A 120 -15.33 9.21 3.26
CA SER A 120 -15.94 7.95 3.71
C SER A 120 -17.17 7.53 2.88
N THR A 121 -17.60 8.38 1.96
CA THR A 121 -18.63 8.09 0.95
C THR A 121 -18.06 7.40 -0.29
N ASP A 122 -16.73 7.31 -0.40
CA ASP A 122 -16.05 6.89 -1.63
C ASP A 122 -15.50 5.46 -1.49
N GLY A 123 -16.12 4.54 -2.20
CA GLY A 123 -15.66 3.15 -2.32
C GLY A 123 -15.62 2.42 -0.96
N ILE A 124 -14.44 1.86 -0.63
CA ILE A 124 -14.24 1.06 0.59
C ILE A 124 -13.68 1.87 1.76
N VAL A 125 -13.46 3.16 1.57
CA VAL A 125 -12.92 4.05 2.61
C VAL A 125 -14.02 4.37 3.62
N GLU A 126 -13.66 4.33 4.91
CA GLU A 126 -14.54 4.62 6.03
C GLU A 126 -14.01 5.84 6.81
N GLU A 127 -14.87 6.42 7.64
CA GLU A 127 -14.48 7.50 8.56
C GLU A 127 -13.36 7.03 9.53
N ASN A 128 -13.51 5.82 10.03
CA ASN A 128 -12.52 5.16 10.88
C ASN A 128 -11.49 4.40 10.04
N VAL A 129 -10.20 4.73 10.21
CA VAL A 129 -9.10 4.11 9.48
C VAL A 129 -9.01 2.59 9.68
N GLU A 130 -9.32 2.09 10.89
CA GLU A 130 -9.31 0.63 11.15
C GLU A 130 -10.40 -0.08 10.35
N ARG A 131 -11.59 0.52 10.20
CA ARG A 131 -12.65 -0.02 9.33
C ARG A 131 -12.24 0.01 7.85
N THR A 132 -11.56 1.06 7.42
CA THR A 132 -10.95 1.12 6.07
C THR A 132 -10.00 -0.05 5.85
N LEU A 133 -9.14 -0.36 6.83
CA LEU A 133 -8.23 -1.49 6.77
C LEU A 133 -8.94 -2.85 6.83
N ASP A 134 -10.07 -2.95 7.55
CA ASP A 134 -10.89 -4.16 7.57
C ASP A 134 -11.54 -4.41 6.20
N ASN A 135 -12.10 -3.37 5.56
CA ASN A 135 -12.65 -3.47 4.20
C ASN A 135 -11.57 -3.88 3.20
N PHE A 136 -10.37 -3.32 3.31
CA PHE A 136 -9.21 -3.67 2.49
C PHE A 136 -8.80 -5.14 2.69
N ALA A 137 -8.84 -5.63 3.93
CA ALA A 137 -8.55 -7.03 4.24
C ALA A 137 -9.64 -7.98 3.72
N ILE A 138 -10.91 -7.62 3.80
CA ILE A 138 -12.03 -8.40 3.26
C ILE A 138 -11.85 -8.60 1.75
N LEU A 139 -11.56 -7.55 1.00
CA LEU A 139 -11.23 -7.63 -0.42
C LEU A 139 -10.05 -8.56 -0.69
N SER A 140 -9.02 -8.45 0.13
CA SER A 140 -7.80 -9.25 0.02
C SER A 140 -8.04 -10.75 0.24
N THR A 141 -8.96 -11.12 1.14
CA THR A 141 -9.17 -12.51 1.55
C THR A 141 -10.31 -13.19 0.80
N HIS A 142 -11.32 -12.44 0.36
CA HIS A 142 -12.49 -12.98 -0.34
C HIS A 142 -12.41 -12.92 -1.86
N GLY A 143 -11.41 -12.24 -2.42
CA GLY A 143 -11.13 -12.21 -3.86
C GLY A 143 -10.49 -13.50 -4.40
N THR A 144 -10.72 -14.65 -3.77
CA THR A 144 -10.14 -15.94 -4.19
C THR A 144 -10.60 -16.39 -5.57
N SER A 145 -11.79 -15.98 -6.02
CA SER A 145 -12.26 -16.25 -7.37
C SER A 145 -11.36 -15.62 -8.44
N ASP A 146 -10.86 -14.40 -8.17
CA ASP A 146 -9.93 -13.70 -9.07
C ASP A 146 -8.59 -14.42 -9.15
N SER A 147 -8.12 -15.02 -8.06
CA SER A 147 -6.89 -15.82 -8.02
C SER A 147 -6.99 -17.07 -8.89
N VAL A 148 -8.14 -17.74 -8.91
CA VAL A 148 -8.39 -18.91 -9.77
C VAL A 148 -8.39 -18.50 -11.26
N ILE A 149 -9.04 -17.39 -11.58
CA ILE A 149 -9.07 -16.86 -12.96
C ILE A 149 -7.65 -16.49 -13.41
N LEU A 150 -6.87 -15.85 -12.53
CA LEU A 150 -5.48 -15.51 -12.83
C LEU A 150 -4.61 -16.75 -13.05
N ASP A 151 -4.78 -17.78 -12.22
CA ASP A 151 -4.04 -19.03 -12.38
C ASP A 151 -4.33 -19.69 -13.73
N LEU A 152 -5.60 -19.70 -14.15
CA LEU A 152 -6.00 -20.17 -15.49
C LEU A 152 -5.37 -19.33 -16.63
N MET A 153 -5.28 -18.00 -16.47
CA MET A 153 -4.66 -17.12 -17.44
C MET A 153 -3.14 -17.25 -17.50
N LEU A 154 -2.51 -17.56 -16.38
CA LEU A 154 -1.05 -17.72 -16.31
C LEU A 154 -0.58 -19.07 -16.87
N ASN A 155 -1.43 -20.09 -16.84
CA ASN A 155 -1.18 -21.40 -17.44
C ASN A 155 -1.43 -21.40 -18.96
N LYS A 156 -0.71 -20.53 -19.69
CA LYS A 156 -0.89 -20.30 -21.14
C LYS A 156 -0.71 -21.57 -22.00
N ASP A 157 0.02 -22.56 -21.48
CA ASP A 157 0.29 -23.82 -22.20
C ASP A 157 -0.93 -24.76 -22.24
N HIS A 158 -2.02 -24.43 -21.55
CA HIS A 158 -3.25 -25.23 -21.48
C HIS A 158 -4.47 -24.56 -22.10
N THR A 159 -4.35 -23.39 -22.68
CA THR A 159 -5.42 -22.83 -23.52
C THR A 159 -5.38 -23.54 -24.88
N PRO A 160 -6.41 -24.34 -25.25
CA PRO A 160 -6.53 -24.82 -26.63
C PRO A 160 -6.58 -23.55 -27.51
N ASP A 161 -5.79 -23.55 -28.58
CA ASP A 161 -5.85 -22.50 -29.59
C ASP A 161 -7.31 -22.22 -29.90
N ALA A 162 -7.80 -21.02 -29.59
CA ALA A 162 -9.08 -20.56 -29.97
C ALA A 162 -9.02 -20.33 -31.49
N GLN A 163 -9.46 -21.37 -32.23
CA GLN A 163 -9.71 -21.30 -33.65
C GLN A 163 -11.03 -20.55 -33.92
#